data_1368a72d5cef7bd0768460bb38de5bcc
#
_entry.id   1368a72d5cef7bd0768460bb38de5bcc
#
_cell.length_a   1.000
_cell.length_b   1.000
_cell.length_c   1.000
_cell.angle_alpha   90.00
_cell.angle_beta   90.00
_cell.angle_gamma   90.00
#
_symmetry.space_group_name_H-M   'P 1'
#
loop_
_entity.id
_entity.type
_entity.pdbx_description
1 polymer ?
#
loop_
_entity_poly.entity_id
_entity_poly.type
_entity_poly.pdbx_seq_one_letter_code
_entity_poly.pdbx_strand_id
1 'polypeptide(L)'
;QNYVRYKEDVKTSIANLEGLTWDEYSRDELIVKFLPLVENLARKFSTSDQASGVLSINDLIQCGSEGLIKAIDKIDWEVLNASEDIEKTLKSFISKRVKGAVRRAIDINRGDIRIPEHKLNEIRKNPKDKAAVQMFFNSIFLSIDINQESEDSEHFAYQIPDKSEPYNIPLMNLYLKSLMQKHLDNKEYEV
;
A
#
# COMPACT_ATOMS: atom_id res chain seq x y z
N GLN A 1 8.41 21.99 4.58
CA GLN A 1 8.23 22.98 5.67
C GLN A 1 7.21 22.50 6.71
N ASN A 2 6.02 22.03 6.34
CA ASN A 2 4.97 21.61 7.29
C ASN A 2 5.39 20.41 8.16
N TYR A 3 6.14 19.47 7.61
CA TYR A 3 6.61 18.30 8.37
C TYR A 3 7.66 18.65 9.43
N VAL A 4 8.52 19.63 9.15
CA VAL A 4 9.52 20.11 10.12
C VAL A 4 8.82 20.81 11.29
N ARG A 5 7.85 21.68 11.01
CA ARG A 5 7.03 22.33 12.05
C ARG A 5 6.29 21.31 12.92
N TYR A 6 5.65 20.34 12.29
CA TYR A 6 4.98 19.25 13.01
C TYR A 6 5.92 18.53 13.98
N LYS A 7 7.16 18.24 13.57
CA LYS A 7 8.15 17.62 14.46
C LYS A 7 8.58 18.50 15.63
N GLU A 8 8.72 19.78 15.37
CA GLU A 8 9.07 20.77 16.41
C GLU A 8 7.92 20.91 17.42
N ASP A 9 6.69 21.03 16.93
CA ASP A 9 5.49 21.11 17.77
C ASP A 9 5.32 19.85 18.65
N VAL A 10 5.50 18.67 18.07
CA VAL A 10 5.44 17.39 18.82
C VAL A 10 6.54 17.32 19.87
N LYS A 11 7.78 17.71 19.55
CA LYS A 11 8.90 17.73 20.51
C LYS A 11 8.63 18.68 21.67
N THR A 12 8.16 19.88 21.37
CA THR A 12 7.81 20.90 22.38
C THR A 12 6.69 20.40 23.29
N SER A 13 5.65 19.81 22.71
CA SER A 13 4.55 19.23 23.47
C SER A 13 5.01 18.09 24.37
N ILE A 14 5.88 17.20 23.90
CA ILE A 14 6.44 16.10 24.71
C ILE A 14 7.31 16.64 25.85
N ALA A 15 8.12 17.68 25.62
CA ALA A 15 8.95 18.28 26.65
C ALA A 15 8.10 18.87 27.79
N ASN A 16 6.93 19.41 27.47
CA ASN A 16 5.98 19.90 28.48
C ASN A 16 5.33 18.78 29.31
N LEU A 17 5.43 17.53 28.87
CA LEU A 17 4.89 16.35 29.55
C LEU A 17 5.93 15.62 30.43
N GLU A 18 7.15 16.13 30.51
CA GLU A 18 8.20 15.52 31.35
C GLU A 18 7.84 15.65 32.82
N GLY A 19 7.92 14.53 33.52
CA GLY A 19 7.68 14.48 35.00
C GLY A 19 6.29 14.00 35.42
N LEU A 20 5.36 13.79 34.49
CA LEU A 20 4.04 13.22 34.79
C LEU A 20 4.11 11.70 35.01
N THR A 21 3.33 11.21 35.98
CA THR A 21 3.10 9.77 36.13
C THR A 21 2.08 9.26 35.12
N TRP A 22 2.04 7.95 34.85
CA TRP A 22 1.17 7.38 33.83
C TRP A 22 -0.32 7.62 34.04
N ASP A 23 -0.73 7.79 35.29
CA ASP A 23 -2.13 8.04 35.70
C ASP A 23 -2.55 9.51 35.51
N GLU A 24 -1.58 10.42 35.37
CA GLU A 24 -1.81 11.86 35.20
C GLU A 24 -1.98 12.29 33.75
N TYR A 25 -1.58 11.44 32.81
CA TYR A 25 -1.73 11.77 31.39
C TYR A 25 -3.19 11.76 30.94
N SER A 26 -3.62 12.85 30.35
CA SER A 26 -4.86 12.86 29.58
C SER A 26 -4.76 11.99 28.33
N ARG A 27 -5.90 11.61 27.74
CA ARG A 27 -5.97 10.85 26.51
C ARG A 27 -5.12 11.47 25.38
N ASP A 28 -5.24 12.78 25.20
CA ASP A 28 -4.59 13.50 24.11
C ASP A 28 -3.08 13.63 24.32
N GLU A 29 -2.66 13.83 25.57
CA GLU A 29 -1.24 13.84 25.94
C GLU A 29 -0.56 12.49 25.72
N LEU A 30 -1.24 11.38 26.01
CA LEU A 30 -0.75 10.04 25.66
C LEU A 30 -0.60 9.87 24.17
N ILE A 31 -1.56 10.34 23.37
CA ILE A 31 -1.45 10.29 21.91
C ILE A 31 -0.19 11.04 21.45
N VAL A 32 -0.01 12.27 21.89
CA VAL A 32 1.15 13.10 21.52
C VAL A 32 2.46 12.44 21.94
N LYS A 33 2.53 11.88 23.15
CA LYS A 33 3.73 11.19 23.68
C LYS A 33 4.15 10.00 22.80
N PHE A 34 3.19 9.28 22.21
CA PHE A 34 3.47 8.10 21.39
C PHE A 34 3.53 8.35 19.89
N LEU A 35 3.32 9.59 19.38
CA LEU A 35 3.49 9.93 17.98
C LEU A 35 4.88 9.59 17.41
N PRO A 36 6.02 9.84 18.10
CA PRO A 36 7.34 9.47 17.62
C PRO A 36 7.50 7.94 17.44
N LEU A 37 6.82 7.14 18.26
CA LEU A 37 6.82 5.69 18.13
C LEU A 37 6.10 5.27 16.83
N VAL A 38 4.98 5.94 16.50
CA VAL A 38 4.25 5.69 15.24
C VAL A 38 5.13 6.00 14.04
N GLU A 39 5.80 7.16 14.03
CA GLU A 39 6.71 7.56 12.96
C GLU A 39 7.83 6.53 12.76
N ASN A 40 8.48 6.10 13.84
CA ASN A 40 9.54 5.10 13.79
C ASN A 40 9.04 3.73 13.27
N LEU A 41 7.81 3.37 13.60
CA LEU A 41 7.19 2.14 13.09
C LEU A 41 6.81 2.27 11.62
N ALA A 42 6.21 3.39 11.21
CA ALA A 42 5.83 3.65 9.82
C ALA A 42 7.05 3.62 8.89
N ARG A 43 8.18 4.23 9.30
CA ARG A 43 9.43 4.20 8.55
C ARG A 43 9.94 2.78 8.25
N LYS A 44 9.71 1.83 9.15
CA LYS A 44 10.09 0.42 8.93
C LYS A 44 9.28 -0.26 7.84
N PHE A 45 8.09 0.25 7.53
CA PHE A 45 7.24 -0.27 6.46
C PHE A 45 7.45 0.44 5.13
N SER A 46 8.05 1.64 5.12
CA SER A 46 8.29 2.45 3.92
C SER A 46 9.66 2.20 3.26
N THR A 47 10.30 1.07 3.56
CA THR A 47 11.66 0.76 3.09
C THR A 47 11.76 0.45 1.59
N SER A 48 10.64 0.16 0.94
CA SER A 48 10.59 0.00 -0.52
C SER A 48 9.19 0.31 -1.03
N ASP A 49 9.10 0.90 -2.22
CA ASP A 49 7.82 1.17 -2.90
C ASP A 49 7.01 -0.11 -3.13
N GLN A 50 7.69 -1.23 -3.33
CA GLN A 50 7.06 -2.55 -3.42
C GLN A 50 6.42 -3.01 -2.11
N ALA A 51 6.91 -2.54 -0.96
CA ALA A 51 6.37 -2.91 0.34
C ALA A 51 5.14 -2.08 0.73
N SER A 52 5.15 -0.77 0.44
CA SER A 52 4.08 0.17 0.79
C SER A 52 3.03 0.36 -0.32
N GLY A 53 3.32 -0.08 -1.55
CA GLY A 53 2.47 0.15 -2.71
C GLY A 53 2.36 1.63 -3.03
N VAL A 54 1.13 2.12 -3.22
CA VAL A 54 0.82 3.53 -3.53
C VAL A 54 0.94 4.45 -2.31
N LEU A 55 1.03 3.87 -1.08
CA LEU A 55 1.04 4.65 0.16
C LEU A 55 2.39 5.32 0.38
N SER A 56 2.35 6.64 0.54
CA SER A 56 3.50 7.44 0.98
C SER A 56 3.79 7.20 2.46
N ILE A 57 4.98 7.61 2.91
CA ILE A 57 5.33 7.56 4.33
C ILE A 57 4.35 8.36 5.20
N ASN A 58 3.81 9.46 4.68
CA ASN A 58 2.84 10.27 5.40
C ASN A 58 1.51 9.53 5.57
N ASP A 59 1.08 8.78 4.55
CA ASP A 59 -0.12 7.94 4.63
C ASP A 59 0.06 6.83 5.68
N LEU A 60 1.24 6.22 5.73
CA LEU A 60 1.57 5.20 6.73
C LEU A 60 1.58 5.77 8.14
N ILE A 61 2.10 7.00 8.33
CA ILE A 61 2.07 7.71 9.62
C ILE A 61 0.61 8.01 10.00
N GLN A 62 -0.23 8.47 9.08
CA GLN A 62 -1.65 8.74 9.35
C GLN A 62 -2.40 7.48 9.74
N CYS A 63 -2.24 6.39 8.99
CA CYS A 63 -2.85 5.09 9.34
C CYS A 63 -2.34 4.56 10.68
N GLY A 64 -1.07 4.76 10.98
CA GLY A 64 -0.46 4.42 12.25
C GLY A 64 -1.01 5.25 13.40
N SER A 65 -1.21 6.56 13.20
CA SER A 65 -1.78 7.48 14.18
C SER A 65 -3.25 7.14 14.49
N GLU A 66 -4.03 6.80 13.48
CA GLU A 66 -5.39 6.26 13.69
C GLU A 66 -5.36 4.98 14.54
N GLY A 67 -4.41 4.08 14.24
CA GLY A 67 -4.17 2.87 15.01
C GLY A 67 -3.77 3.14 16.46
N LEU A 68 -2.97 4.19 16.71
CA LEU A 68 -2.58 4.66 18.02
C LEU A 68 -3.78 5.16 18.82
N ILE A 69 -4.60 6.03 18.23
CA ILE A 69 -5.81 6.57 18.88
C ILE A 69 -6.73 5.43 19.32
N LYS A 70 -7.03 4.51 18.39
CA LYS A 70 -7.86 3.33 18.68
C LYS A 70 -7.23 2.39 19.70
N ALA A 71 -5.91 2.38 19.83
CA ALA A 71 -5.20 1.59 20.83
C ALA A 71 -5.34 2.21 22.22
N ILE A 72 -5.17 3.54 22.32
CA ILE A 72 -5.29 4.28 23.59
C ILE A 72 -6.70 4.18 24.14
N ASP A 73 -7.72 4.30 23.29
CA ASP A 73 -9.13 4.14 23.69
C ASP A 73 -9.48 2.74 24.23
N LYS A 74 -8.62 1.74 23.96
CA LYS A 74 -8.80 0.34 24.39
C LYS A 74 -7.80 -0.10 25.46
N ILE A 75 -7.15 0.82 26.12
CA ILE A 75 -6.23 0.51 27.21
C ILE A 75 -7.03 0.04 28.42
N ASP A 76 -6.65 -1.13 28.92
CA ASP A 76 -7.13 -1.63 30.21
C ASP A 76 -6.11 -1.23 31.30
N TRP A 77 -6.46 -0.19 32.05
CA TRP A 77 -5.59 0.36 33.07
C TRP A 77 -5.40 -0.58 34.28
N GLU A 78 -6.39 -1.43 34.58
CA GLU A 78 -6.27 -2.41 35.68
C GLU A 78 -5.17 -3.42 35.37
N VAL A 79 -5.14 -3.92 34.13
CA VAL A 79 -4.10 -4.87 33.67
C VAL A 79 -2.72 -4.20 33.57
N LEU A 80 -2.68 -2.93 33.17
CA LEU A 80 -1.43 -2.17 33.09
C LEU A 80 -0.81 -1.90 34.47
N ASN A 81 -1.61 -1.48 35.44
CA ASN A 81 -1.14 -1.20 36.80
C ASN A 81 -0.70 -2.46 37.55
N ALA A 82 -1.18 -3.63 37.13
CA ALA A 82 -0.73 -4.92 37.68
C ALA A 82 0.62 -5.41 37.07
N SER A 83 1.13 -4.73 36.01
CA SER A 83 2.40 -5.11 35.37
C SER A 83 3.60 -4.53 36.13
N GLU A 84 4.74 -5.27 36.11
CA GLU A 84 6.01 -4.84 36.73
C GLU A 84 6.58 -3.58 36.09
N ASP A 85 6.37 -3.40 34.76
CA ASP A 85 6.86 -2.27 33.98
C ASP A 85 5.74 -1.77 33.08
N ILE A 86 5.05 -0.74 33.54
CA ILE A 86 3.91 -0.11 32.85
C ILE A 86 4.34 0.45 31.50
N GLU A 87 5.50 1.11 31.43
CA GLU A 87 5.97 1.76 30.19
C GLU A 87 6.27 0.73 29.09
N LYS A 88 6.96 -0.34 29.43
CA LYS A 88 7.31 -1.41 28.50
C LYS A 88 6.07 -2.14 28.00
N THR A 89 5.14 -2.44 28.91
CA THR A 89 3.88 -3.11 28.57
C THR A 89 3.02 -2.25 27.66
N LEU A 90 2.90 -0.95 27.98
CA LEU A 90 2.15 0.03 27.18
C LEU A 90 2.78 0.22 25.78
N LYS A 91 4.10 0.40 25.71
CA LYS A 91 4.82 0.48 24.41
C LYS A 91 4.63 -0.77 23.57
N SER A 92 4.68 -1.96 24.17
CA SER A 92 4.46 -3.22 23.48
C SER A 92 3.04 -3.36 22.93
N PHE A 93 2.05 -3.02 23.77
CA PHE A 93 0.64 -3.03 23.38
C PHE A 93 0.35 -2.09 22.20
N ILE A 94 0.78 -0.83 22.32
CA ILE A 94 0.61 0.20 21.28
C ILE A 94 1.33 -0.22 20.00
N SER A 95 2.60 -0.64 20.10
CA SER A 95 3.40 -1.06 18.93
C SER A 95 2.74 -2.18 18.14
N LYS A 96 2.16 -3.16 18.82
CA LYS A 96 1.46 -4.29 18.17
C LYS A 96 0.24 -3.81 17.39
N ARG A 97 -0.54 -2.88 17.95
CA ARG A 97 -1.74 -2.34 17.32
C ARG A 97 -1.43 -1.40 16.17
N VAL A 98 -0.45 -0.50 16.34
CA VAL A 98 0.01 0.41 15.28
C VAL A 98 0.56 -0.38 14.09
N LYS A 99 1.42 -1.39 14.33
CA LYS A 99 1.92 -2.28 13.26
C LYS A 99 0.78 -2.99 12.53
N GLY A 100 -0.23 -3.44 13.26
CA GLY A 100 -1.41 -4.07 12.68
C GLY A 100 -2.21 -3.12 11.80
N ALA A 101 -2.41 -1.86 12.24
CA ALA A 101 -3.12 -0.83 11.49
C ALA A 101 -2.38 -0.48 10.18
N VAL A 102 -1.08 -0.20 10.27
CA VAL A 102 -0.23 0.11 9.11
C VAL A 102 -0.23 -1.05 8.10
N ARG A 103 -0.03 -2.29 8.58
CA ARG A 103 -0.04 -3.47 7.71
C ARG A 103 -1.38 -3.65 7.00
N ARG A 104 -2.49 -3.45 7.70
CA ARG A 104 -3.82 -3.54 7.11
C ARG A 104 -4.06 -2.45 6.08
N ALA A 105 -3.61 -1.22 6.32
CA ALA A 105 -3.69 -0.13 5.36
C ALA A 105 -2.91 -0.44 4.07
N ILE A 106 -1.70 -1.00 4.20
CA ILE A 106 -0.91 -1.47 3.07
C ILE A 106 -1.65 -2.58 2.30
N ASP A 107 -2.18 -3.59 2.99
CA ASP A 107 -2.89 -4.70 2.37
C ASP A 107 -4.14 -4.26 1.60
N ILE A 108 -4.81 -3.20 2.05
CA ILE A 108 -6.00 -2.63 1.38
C ILE A 108 -5.63 -1.81 0.15
N ASN A 109 -4.56 -1.00 0.24
CA ASN A 109 -4.23 0.02 -0.76
C ASN A 109 -3.04 -0.34 -1.66
N ARG A 110 -2.54 -1.57 -1.56
CA ARG A 110 -1.32 -2.00 -2.23
C ARG A 110 -1.40 -2.05 -3.75
N GLY A 111 -2.54 -2.41 -4.28
CA GLY A 111 -2.72 -2.61 -5.70
C GLY A 111 -4.12 -2.28 -6.16
N ASP A 112 -4.30 -2.23 -7.48
CA ASP A 112 -5.57 -2.00 -8.15
C ASP A 112 -6.60 -3.09 -7.82
N ILE A 113 -6.10 -4.33 -7.75
CA ILE A 113 -6.91 -5.49 -7.41
C ILE A 113 -6.70 -5.82 -5.93
N ARG A 114 -7.74 -5.62 -5.14
CA ARG A 114 -7.72 -5.95 -3.72
C ARG A 114 -7.74 -7.45 -3.50
N ILE A 115 -6.70 -7.98 -2.87
CA ILE A 115 -6.66 -9.36 -2.39
C ILE A 115 -7.23 -9.40 -0.96
N PRO A 116 -8.19 -10.29 -0.66
CA PRO A 116 -8.72 -10.45 0.70
C PRO A 116 -7.62 -10.81 1.71
N GLU A 117 -7.73 -10.27 2.94
CA GLU A 117 -6.71 -10.42 4.00
C GLU A 117 -6.40 -11.90 4.32
N HIS A 118 -7.41 -12.78 4.30
CA HIS A 118 -7.20 -14.20 4.55
C HIS A 118 -6.32 -14.85 3.47
N LYS A 119 -6.48 -14.47 2.20
CA LYS A 119 -5.63 -14.94 1.10
C LYS A 119 -4.20 -14.42 1.20
N LEU A 120 -4.02 -13.16 1.57
CA LEU A 120 -2.69 -12.61 1.85
C LEU A 120 -1.99 -13.34 2.99
N ASN A 121 -2.74 -13.73 4.03
CA ASN A 121 -2.19 -14.50 5.13
C ASN A 121 -1.84 -15.95 4.72
N GLU A 122 -2.61 -16.58 3.83
CA GLU A 122 -2.26 -17.87 3.23
C GLU A 122 -0.96 -17.78 2.42
N ILE A 123 -0.82 -16.76 1.56
CA ILE A 123 0.39 -16.53 0.77
C ILE A 123 1.61 -16.34 1.67
N ARG A 124 1.47 -15.56 2.75
CA ARG A 124 2.56 -15.34 3.71
C ARG A 124 2.96 -16.62 4.47
N LYS A 125 2.02 -17.52 4.72
CA LYS A 125 2.28 -18.81 5.36
C LYS A 125 2.91 -19.83 4.41
N ASN A 126 2.52 -19.80 3.14
CA ASN A 126 2.94 -20.75 2.10
C ASN A 126 3.67 -20.05 0.94
N PRO A 127 4.89 -19.51 1.15
CA PRO A 127 5.62 -18.79 0.10
C PRO A 127 6.09 -19.69 -1.06
N LYS A 128 5.92 -21.02 -0.95
CA LYS A 128 6.27 -22.00 -1.99
C LYS A 128 5.15 -22.20 -3.02
N ASP A 129 3.93 -21.75 -2.74
CA ASP A 129 2.82 -21.82 -3.69
C ASP A 129 2.99 -20.77 -4.79
N LYS A 130 3.50 -21.23 -5.95
CA LYS A 130 3.80 -20.36 -7.09
C LYS A 130 2.56 -19.62 -7.61
N ALA A 131 1.38 -20.27 -7.63
CA ALA A 131 0.16 -19.66 -8.14
C ALA A 131 -0.32 -18.52 -7.21
N ALA A 132 -0.30 -18.74 -5.91
CA ALA A 132 -0.66 -17.75 -4.91
C ALA A 132 0.33 -16.56 -4.90
N VAL A 133 1.63 -16.84 -5.01
CA VAL A 133 2.67 -15.82 -5.09
C VAL A 133 2.55 -15.02 -6.39
N GLN A 134 2.26 -15.66 -7.52
CA GLN A 134 2.04 -14.96 -8.79
C GLN A 134 0.81 -14.06 -8.74
N MET A 135 -0.30 -14.48 -8.13
CA MET A 135 -1.48 -13.65 -7.91
C MET A 135 -1.14 -12.40 -7.10
N PHE A 136 -0.29 -12.54 -6.08
CA PHE A 136 0.19 -11.43 -5.27
C PHE A 136 1.02 -10.43 -6.10
N PHE A 137 1.96 -10.91 -6.91
CA PHE A 137 2.77 -10.03 -7.77
C PHE A 137 1.94 -9.36 -8.86
N ASN A 138 0.96 -10.05 -9.43
CA ASN A 138 0.08 -9.48 -10.46
C ASN A 138 -0.84 -8.37 -9.91
N SER A 139 -1.01 -8.27 -8.59
CA SER A 139 -1.79 -7.20 -7.95
C SER A 139 -0.99 -5.93 -7.65
N ILE A 140 0.34 -5.96 -7.85
CA ILE A 140 1.22 -4.82 -7.58
C ILE A 140 1.25 -3.90 -8.80
N PHE A 141 1.19 -2.59 -8.56
CA PHE A 141 1.39 -1.59 -9.61
C PHE A 141 2.81 -1.63 -10.15
N LEU A 142 2.92 -1.56 -11.46
CA LEU A 142 4.18 -1.32 -12.16
C LEU A 142 4.09 0.03 -12.88
N SER A 143 5.12 0.84 -12.77
CA SER A 143 5.21 2.05 -13.57
C SER A 143 5.53 1.70 -15.02
N ILE A 144 4.82 2.32 -15.96
CA ILE A 144 5.08 2.20 -17.41
C ILE A 144 6.36 2.95 -17.77
N ASP A 145 6.71 3.99 -16.98
CA ASP A 145 7.84 4.87 -17.24
C ASP A 145 9.15 4.38 -16.57
N ILE A 146 9.18 3.15 -16.05
CA ILE A 146 10.44 2.58 -15.54
C ILE A 146 11.40 2.39 -16.69
N ASN A 147 12.45 3.22 -16.71
CA ASN A 147 13.62 2.98 -17.54
C ASN A 147 14.40 1.83 -16.90
N GLN A 148 14.56 0.74 -17.64
CA GLN A 148 15.58 -0.25 -17.28
C GLN A 148 16.93 0.41 -17.53
N GLU A 149 17.81 0.39 -16.53
CA GLU A 149 19.13 1.08 -16.53
C GLU A 149 20.14 0.50 -17.58
N SER A 150 19.73 -0.43 -18.41
CA SER A 150 20.58 -0.96 -19.49
C SER A 150 20.32 -0.17 -20.76
N GLU A 151 21.39 0.39 -21.35
CA GLU A 151 21.37 1.19 -22.60
C GLU A 151 20.69 0.49 -23.80
N ASP A 152 20.53 -0.85 -23.76
CA ASP A 152 19.93 -1.66 -24.81
C ASP A 152 18.49 -2.13 -24.49
N SER A 153 17.89 -1.75 -23.36
CA SER A 153 16.55 -2.18 -23.00
C SER A 153 15.49 -1.22 -23.55
N GLU A 154 14.63 -1.72 -24.42
CA GLU A 154 13.44 -0.99 -24.85
C GLU A 154 12.56 -0.61 -23.64
N HIS A 155 12.03 0.60 -23.63
CA HIS A 155 11.08 1.07 -22.62
C HIS A 155 9.95 0.04 -22.46
N PHE A 156 9.58 -0.27 -21.22
CA PHE A 156 8.50 -1.20 -20.90
C PHE A 156 7.18 -0.84 -21.62
N ALA A 157 6.93 0.45 -21.84
CA ALA A 157 5.78 0.93 -22.58
C ALA A 157 5.70 0.36 -24.02
N TYR A 158 6.84 0.14 -24.68
CA TYR A 158 6.88 -0.42 -26.03
C TYR A 158 6.66 -1.94 -26.06
N GLN A 159 6.77 -2.61 -24.92
CA GLN A 159 6.53 -4.06 -24.79
C GLN A 159 5.05 -4.39 -24.56
N ILE A 160 4.20 -3.37 -24.27
CA ILE A 160 2.77 -3.57 -24.08
C ILE A 160 2.11 -3.72 -25.44
N PRO A 161 1.55 -4.90 -25.79
CA PRO A 161 0.92 -5.09 -27.08
C PRO A 161 -0.34 -4.21 -27.18
N ASP A 162 -0.39 -3.42 -28.25
CA ASP A 162 -1.61 -2.74 -28.62
C ASP A 162 -2.59 -3.75 -29.24
N LYS A 163 -3.71 -3.99 -28.56
CA LYS A 163 -4.78 -4.88 -29.01
C LYS A 163 -5.86 -4.13 -29.81
N SER A 164 -5.71 -2.83 -30.01
CA SER A 164 -6.62 -2.09 -30.89
C SER A 164 -6.44 -2.58 -32.33
N GLU A 165 -7.56 -2.82 -33.02
CA GLU A 165 -7.49 -3.14 -34.43
C GLU A 165 -6.86 -1.96 -35.18
N PRO A 166 -5.84 -2.21 -36.05
CA PRO A 166 -5.27 -1.15 -36.85
C PRO A 166 -6.37 -0.44 -37.63
N TYR A 167 -6.35 0.88 -37.63
CA TYR A 167 -7.36 1.72 -38.26
C TYR A 167 -7.65 1.34 -39.74
N ASN A 168 -6.70 0.67 -40.39
CA ASN A 168 -6.78 0.26 -41.78
C ASN A 168 -7.51 -1.09 -41.99
N ILE A 169 -7.72 -1.92 -40.98
CA ILE A 169 -8.38 -3.23 -41.17
C ILE A 169 -9.83 -3.08 -41.63
N PRO A 170 -10.68 -2.20 -41.05
CA PRO A 170 -12.03 -2.01 -41.54
C PRO A 170 -12.06 -1.48 -42.99
N LEU A 171 -11.18 -0.56 -43.34
CA LEU A 171 -11.05 -0.03 -44.72
C LEU A 171 -10.54 -1.08 -45.69
N MET A 172 -9.58 -1.90 -45.28
CA MET A 172 -9.05 -2.98 -46.06
C MET A 172 -10.09 -4.09 -46.32
N ASN A 173 -10.90 -4.42 -45.31
CA ASN A 173 -12.00 -5.37 -45.43
C ASN A 173 -13.11 -4.84 -46.37
N LEU A 174 -13.44 -3.55 -46.32
CA LEU A 174 -14.38 -2.91 -47.23
C LEU A 174 -13.83 -2.92 -48.66
N TYR A 175 -12.56 -2.63 -48.85
CA TYR A 175 -11.90 -2.66 -50.16
C TYR A 175 -11.85 -4.10 -50.73
N LEU A 176 -11.50 -5.08 -49.92
CA LEU A 176 -11.51 -6.49 -50.33
C LEU A 176 -12.92 -6.96 -50.71
N LYS A 177 -13.94 -6.62 -49.91
CA LYS A 177 -15.34 -6.92 -50.26
C LYS A 177 -15.76 -6.30 -51.59
N SER A 178 -15.39 -5.05 -51.84
CA SER A 178 -15.70 -4.39 -53.12
C SER A 178 -15.00 -5.01 -54.31
N LEU A 179 -13.76 -5.46 -54.13
CA LEU A 179 -13.01 -6.21 -55.16
C LEU A 179 -13.62 -7.57 -55.43
N MET A 180 -13.99 -8.30 -54.40
CA MET A 180 -14.65 -9.60 -54.52
C MET A 180 -15.98 -9.48 -55.29
N GLN A 181 -16.81 -8.51 -54.94
CA GLN A 181 -18.09 -8.24 -55.64
C GLN A 181 -17.90 -7.83 -57.09
N LYS A 182 -16.77 -7.22 -57.45
CA LYS A 182 -16.49 -6.79 -58.83
C LYS A 182 -15.94 -7.88 -59.71
N HIS A 183 -15.26 -8.87 -59.13
CA HIS A 183 -14.49 -9.87 -59.90
C HIS A 183 -14.97 -11.30 -59.72
N LEU A 184 -15.82 -11.61 -58.73
CA LEU A 184 -16.37 -12.93 -58.50
C LEU A 184 -17.84 -12.98 -58.91
N ASP A 185 -18.24 -14.11 -59.48
CA ASP A 185 -19.65 -14.41 -59.74
C ASP A 185 -20.41 -14.66 -58.42
N ASN A 186 -21.75 -14.48 -58.44
CA ASN A 186 -22.57 -14.64 -57.23
C ASN A 186 -22.39 -16.00 -56.53
N LYS A 187 -22.09 -17.06 -57.25
CA LYS A 187 -21.82 -18.39 -56.66
C LYS A 187 -20.43 -18.50 -56.02
N GLU A 188 -19.46 -17.75 -56.50
CA GLU A 188 -18.11 -17.72 -55.96
C GLU A 188 -18.00 -16.80 -54.75
N TYR A 189 -18.90 -15.82 -54.62
CA TYR A 189 -18.96 -14.89 -53.50
C TYR A 189 -19.59 -15.48 -52.24
N GLU A 190 -20.49 -16.51 -52.39
CA GLU A 190 -21.17 -17.18 -51.28
C GLU A 190 -20.37 -18.32 -50.62
N VAL A 191 -19.16 -18.62 -51.09
CA VAL A 191 -18.24 -19.60 -50.49
C VAL A 191 -17.29 -18.93 -49.54
#